data_605beed9f9feaffb251432083ae3e2a4
#
_entry.id   605beed9f9feaffb251432083ae3e2a4
#
_cell.length_a   1.000
_cell.length_b   1.000
_cell.length_c   1.000
_cell.angle_alpha   90.00
_cell.angle_beta   90.00
_cell.angle_gamma   90.00
#
_symmetry.space_group_name_H-M   'P 1'
#
loop_
_entity.id
_entity.type
_entity.pdbx_description
1 polymer ?
#
loop_
_entity_poly.entity_id
_entity_poly.type
_entity_poly.pdbx_seq_one_letter_code
_entity_poly.pdbx_strand_id
1 'polypeptide(L)'
;MATAKKKQTTFEKLSAINVNKFIEKKNGLTYLSWAWAWSETKKNCPDATYQVGETEYDEATGFMCHTSVTIDGETLEMWLPVMDGKNQAMKKEPYTYTTRYGQKEVASATSFDINKTLMRCLVKNLAMFGLGIYIYAGEDMPATTTEEVASEPVKKDTGGTELKVGDPKWESMAKFCKENKALGYKKLCDKIEAKYKLSEGAKEEIKKIIK
;
A
#
# COMPACT_ATOMS: atom_id res chain seq x y z
N MET A 1 -18.31 -6.22 43.79
CA MET A 1 -18.82 -6.72 42.50
C MET A 1 -17.67 -6.69 41.53
N ALA A 2 -17.18 -7.86 41.08
CA ALA A 2 -16.11 -7.91 40.07
C ALA A 2 -16.68 -7.52 38.70
N THR A 3 -16.20 -6.44 38.13
CA THR A 3 -16.53 -6.03 36.76
C THR A 3 -15.97 -7.09 35.81
N ALA A 4 -16.84 -7.88 35.19
CA ALA A 4 -16.46 -8.83 34.16
C ALA A 4 -15.75 -8.05 33.04
N LYS A 5 -14.45 -8.29 32.78
CA LYS A 5 -13.72 -7.74 31.65
C LYS A 5 -14.45 -8.18 30.37
N LYS A 6 -14.96 -7.24 29.62
CA LYS A 6 -15.59 -7.49 28.30
C LYS A 6 -14.56 -8.24 27.43
N LYS A 7 -14.91 -9.45 26.95
CA LYS A 7 -14.06 -10.23 26.07
C LYS A 7 -13.88 -9.45 24.78
N GLN A 8 -12.62 -9.16 24.38
CA GLN A 8 -12.33 -8.51 23.11
C GLN A 8 -12.83 -9.36 21.94
N THR A 9 -13.41 -8.72 20.95
CA THR A 9 -13.77 -9.36 19.68
C THR A 9 -12.52 -9.71 18.87
N THR A 10 -12.62 -10.64 17.94
CA THR A 10 -11.55 -10.98 17.00
C THR A 10 -11.06 -9.75 16.26
N PHE A 11 -11.98 -8.88 15.80
CA PHE A 11 -11.64 -7.64 15.12
C PHE A 11 -10.87 -6.66 16.02
N GLU A 12 -11.32 -6.43 17.25
CA GLU A 12 -10.61 -5.56 18.22
C GLU A 12 -9.20 -6.08 18.52
N LYS A 13 -9.03 -7.39 18.65
CA LYS A 13 -7.75 -8.04 18.91
C LYS A 13 -6.78 -7.89 17.74
N LEU A 14 -7.21 -8.22 16.52
CA LEU A 14 -6.36 -8.20 15.32
C LEU A 14 -6.08 -6.77 14.82
N SER A 15 -7.04 -5.85 14.93
CA SER A 15 -6.85 -4.45 14.52
C SER A 15 -5.88 -3.67 15.41
N ALA A 16 -5.66 -4.13 16.65
CA ALA A 16 -4.67 -3.53 17.54
C ALA A 16 -3.21 -3.86 17.17
N ILE A 17 -3.00 -4.83 16.26
CA ILE A 17 -1.66 -5.28 15.87
C ILE A 17 -1.06 -4.29 14.86
N ASN A 18 0.12 -3.75 15.18
CA ASN A 18 0.85 -2.85 14.29
C ASN A 18 1.66 -3.65 13.26
N VAL A 19 1.22 -3.57 11.98
CA VAL A 19 1.86 -4.30 10.87
C VAL A 19 2.91 -3.47 10.12
N ASN A 20 3.16 -2.23 10.49
CA ASN A 20 3.98 -1.27 9.72
C ASN A 20 5.42 -1.74 9.44
N LYS A 21 5.99 -2.59 10.28
CA LYS A 21 7.35 -3.14 10.08
C LYS A 21 7.42 -4.26 9.04
N PHE A 22 6.29 -4.80 8.61
CA PHE A 22 6.18 -5.98 7.76
C PHE A 22 5.51 -5.69 6.42
N ILE A 23 5.31 -4.40 6.12
CA ILE A 23 4.75 -3.93 4.86
C ILE A 23 5.84 -3.51 3.88
N GLU A 24 5.57 -3.74 2.60
CA GLU A 24 6.33 -3.23 1.48
C GLU A 24 5.44 -2.35 0.60
N LYS A 25 6.00 -1.27 0.05
CA LYS A 25 5.31 -0.41 -0.91
C LYS A 25 5.86 -0.64 -2.31
N LYS A 26 4.96 -0.96 -3.25
CA LYS A 26 5.32 -1.16 -4.64
C LYS A 26 4.21 -0.62 -5.55
N ASN A 27 4.57 0.21 -6.53
CA ASN A 27 3.63 0.81 -7.50
C ASN A 27 2.44 1.54 -6.85
N GLY A 28 2.67 2.23 -5.72
CA GLY A 28 1.62 2.94 -5.00
C GLY A 28 0.73 2.06 -4.10
N LEU A 29 0.85 0.73 -4.20
CA LEU A 29 0.11 -0.23 -3.36
C LEU A 29 0.95 -0.67 -2.15
N THR A 30 0.26 -0.99 -1.06
CA THR A 30 0.87 -1.52 0.15
C THR A 30 0.67 -3.02 0.21
N TYR A 31 1.77 -3.75 0.44
CA TYR A 31 1.78 -5.21 0.55
C TYR A 31 2.19 -5.62 1.95
N LEU A 32 1.43 -6.51 2.55
CA LEU A 32 1.79 -7.18 3.80
C LEU A 32 2.24 -8.60 3.49
N SER A 33 3.35 -9.06 4.09
CA SER A 33 3.83 -10.43 3.93
C SER A 33 2.76 -11.43 4.37
N TRP A 34 2.32 -12.31 3.48
CA TRP A 34 1.29 -13.32 3.77
C TRP A 34 1.73 -14.30 4.86
N ALA A 35 3.01 -14.71 4.84
CA ALA A 35 3.55 -15.65 5.82
C ALA A 35 3.57 -15.03 7.22
N TRP A 36 3.94 -13.76 7.33
CA TRP A 36 3.87 -13.03 8.59
C TRP A 36 2.42 -12.85 9.04
N ALA A 37 1.54 -12.39 8.14
CA ALA A 37 0.13 -12.16 8.44
C ALA A 37 -0.56 -13.43 8.95
N TRP A 38 -0.33 -14.55 8.28
CA TRP A 38 -0.87 -15.84 8.70
C TRP A 38 -0.30 -16.31 10.04
N SER A 39 1.02 -16.20 10.22
CA SER A 39 1.67 -16.54 11.51
C SER A 39 1.11 -15.71 12.66
N GLU A 40 0.93 -14.41 12.46
CA GLU A 40 0.37 -13.52 13.47
C GLU A 40 -1.09 -13.82 13.77
N THR A 41 -1.89 -14.12 12.72
CA THR A 41 -3.27 -14.58 12.89
C THR A 41 -3.31 -15.85 13.74
N LYS A 42 -2.50 -16.86 13.43
CA LYS A 42 -2.47 -18.15 14.18
C LYS A 42 -2.03 -18.00 15.63
N LYS A 43 -1.15 -17.02 15.95
CA LYS A 43 -0.77 -16.73 17.34
C LYS A 43 -1.93 -16.14 18.14
N ASN A 44 -2.73 -15.29 17.52
CA ASN A 44 -3.84 -14.60 18.18
C ASN A 44 -5.17 -15.37 18.11
N CYS A 45 -5.36 -16.15 17.06
CA CYS A 45 -6.55 -16.96 16.77
C CYS A 45 -6.09 -18.36 16.32
N PRO A 46 -5.77 -19.28 17.27
CA PRO A 46 -5.22 -20.61 16.93
C PRO A 46 -6.17 -21.51 16.12
N ASP A 47 -7.47 -21.26 16.21
CA ASP A 47 -8.55 -21.93 15.48
C ASP A 47 -8.67 -21.46 14.03
N ALA A 48 -8.04 -20.31 13.65
CA ALA A 48 -8.13 -19.76 12.31
C ALA A 48 -7.77 -20.81 11.24
N THR A 49 -8.61 -20.90 10.22
CA THR A 49 -8.37 -21.72 9.02
C THR A 49 -8.61 -20.89 7.77
N TYR A 50 -8.06 -21.29 6.63
CA TYR A 50 -8.38 -20.70 5.35
C TYR A 50 -8.55 -21.77 4.29
N GLN A 51 -9.27 -21.44 3.24
CA GLN A 51 -9.41 -22.24 2.03
C GLN A 51 -9.10 -21.38 0.82
N VAL A 52 -8.54 -22.02 -0.18
CA VAL A 52 -8.34 -21.45 -1.52
C VAL A 52 -9.49 -21.96 -2.38
N GLY A 53 -10.28 -21.03 -2.91
CA GLY A 53 -11.35 -21.33 -3.85
C GLY A 53 -10.82 -21.61 -5.26
N GLU A 54 -11.72 -22.01 -6.13
CA GLU A 54 -11.40 -22.16 -7.55
C GLU A 54 -11.01 -20.82 -8.16
N THR A 55 -10.03 -20.87 -9.08
CA THR A 55 -9.68 -19.68 -9.88
C THR A 55 -10.61 -19.65 -11.08
N GLU A 56 -11.48 -18.66 -11.12
CA GLU A 56 -12.42 -18.46 -12.21
C GLU A 56 -11.75 -17.74 -13.38
N TYR A 57 -12.28 -17.92 -14.57
CA TYR A 57 -11.84 -17.23 -15.78
C TYR A 57 -13.02 -16.76 -16.61
N ASP A 58 -13.00 -15.52 -17.00
CA ASP A 58 -13.93 -14.89 -17.92
C ASP A 58 -13.17 -14.15 -19.02
N GLU A 59 -13.62 -14.28 -20.28
CA GLU A 59 -12.96 -13.67 -21.45
C GLU A 59 -12.88 -12.15 -21.38
N ALA A 60 -13.87 -11.48 -20.78
CA ALA A 60 -13.87 -10.02 -20.67
C ALA A 60 -12.99 -9.55 -19.52
N THR A 61 -13.06 -10.19 -18.36
CA THR A 61 -12.48 -9.70 -17.08
C THR A 61 -11.19 -10.40 -16.66
N GLY A 62 -10.82 -11.53 -17.31
CA GLY A 62 -9.62 -12.31 -16.99
C GLY A 62 -9.81 -13.28 -15.82
N PHE A 63 -8.73 -13.55 -15.08
CA PHE A 63 -8.75 -14.49 -13.95
C PHE A 63 -9.17 -13.81 -12.65
N MET A 64 -9.97 -14.52 -11.84
CA MET A 64 -10.39 -14.13 -10.50
C MET A 64 -9.99 -15.20 -9.49
N CYS A 65 -9.28 -14.82 -8.44
CA CYS A 65 -8.88 -15.69 -7.34
C CYS A 65 -9.78 -15.49 -6.13
N HIS A 66 -10.08 -16.56 -5.42
CA HIS A 66 -10.96 -16.56 -4.24
C HIS A 66 -10.26 -17.19 -3.04
N THR A 67 -10.52 -16.63 -1.85
CA THR A 67 -10.13 -17.23 -0.57
C THR A 67 -11.27 -17.07 0.43
N SER A 68 -11.40 -18.02 1.35
CA SER A 68 -12.20 -17.88 2.55
C SER A 68 -11.34 -18.06 3.79
N VAL A 69 -11.64 -17.31 4.84
CA VAL A 69 -10.99 -17.41 6.15
C VAL A 69 -12.07 -17.60 7.20
N THR A 70 -11.87 -18.56 8.11
CA THR A 70 -12.76 -18.81 9.24
C THR A 70 -12.01 -18.57 10.53
N ILE A 71 -12.54 -17.70 11.40
CA ILE A 71 -12.01 -17.40 12.75
C ILE A 71 -13.18 -17.31 13.73
N ASP A 72 -13.08 -17.95 14.90
CA ASP A 72 -14.13 -17.96 15.94
C ASP A 72 -15.53 -18.37 15.38
N GLY A 73 -15.55 -19.23 14.34
CA GLY A 73 -16.80 -19.70 13.68
C GLY A 73 -17.39 -18.74 12.64
N GLU A 74 -16.83 -17.55 12.46
CA GLU A 74 -17.19 -16.62 11.37
C GLU A 74 -16.35 -16.91 10.15
N THR A 75 -16.99 -17.00 8.97
CA THR A 75 -16.31 -17.19 7.67
C THR A 75 -16.53 -15.96 6.82
N LEU A 76 -15.44 -15.37 6.35
CA LEU A 76 -15.45 -14.26 5.39
C LEU A 76 -14.77 -14.71 4.08
N GLU A 77 -15.30 -14.23 2.99
CA GLU A 77 -14.78 -14.49 1.64
C GLU A 77 -14.15 -13.25 1.05
N MET A 78 -13.13 -13.45 0.23
CA MET A 78 -12.45 -12.38 -0.51
C MET A 78 -12.09 -12.88 -1.90
N TRP A 79 -12.14 -11.96 -2.86
CA TRP A 79 -11.72 -12.21 -4.23
C TRP A 79 -10.80 -11.09 -4.74
N LEU A 80 -9.90 -11.45 -5.64
CA LEU A 80 -9.01 -10.50 -6.32
C LEU A 80 -8.80 -10.91 -7.77
N PRO A 81 -8.83 -9.94 -8.70
CA PRO A 81 -8.43 -10.18 -10.08
C PRO A 81 -6.91 -10.41 -10.18
N VAL A 82 -6.51 -11.29 -11.09
CA VAL A 82 -5.10 -11.43 -11.47
C VAL A 82 -4.73 -10.27 -12.38
N MET A 83 -3.82 -9.41 -11.93
CA MET A 83 -3.43 -8.19 -12.62
C MET A 83 -1.92 -8.08 -12.79
N ASP A 84 -1.51 -7.40 -13.86
CA ASP A 84 -0.14 -6.98 -14.07
C ASP A 84 0.27 -5.80 -13.15
N GLY A 85 1.52 -5.36 -13.25
CA GLY A 85 2.04 -4.23 -12.47
C GLY A 85 1.43 -2.86 -12.82
N LYS A 86 0.54 -2.78 -13.81
CA LYS A 86 -0.18 -1.58 -14.25
C LYS A 86 -1.68 -1.68 -13.96
N ASN A 87 -2.09 -2.65 -13.13
CA ASN A 87 -3.48 -2.93 -12.77
C ASN A 87 -4.36 -3.32 -13.98
N GLN A 88 -3.74 -3.92 -15.03
CA GLN A 88 -4.49 -4.49 -16.14
C GLN A 88 -4.78 -5.96 -15.85
N ALA A 89 -6.04 -6.40 -16.07
CA ALA A 89 -6.43 -7.79 -15.89
C ALA A 89 -5.62 -8.70 -16.82
N MET A 90 -5.04 -9.77 -16.26
CA MET A 90 -4.30 -10.74 -17.04
C MET A 90 -5.25 -11.85 -17.55
N LYS A 91 -5.09 -12.25 -18.81
CA LYS A 91 -5.91 -13.26 -19.49
C LYS A 91 -5.10 -14.50 -19.84
N LYS A 92 -5.76 -15.52 -20.40
CA LYS A 92 -5.08 -16.72 -20.93
C LYS A 92 -4.09 -16.39 -22.04
N GLU A 93 -4.50 -15.46 -22.91
CA GLU A 93 -3.68 -14.99 -24.03
C GLU A 93 -3.21 -13.54 -23.80
N PRO A 94 -2.02 -13.17 -24.30
CA PRO A 94 -1.59 -11.78 -24.24
C PRO A 94 -2.49 -10.91 -25.11
N TYR A 95 -2.68 -9.67 -24.69
CA TYR A 95 -3.46 -8.68 -25.45
C TYR A 95 -2.85 -7.30 -25.40
N THR A 96 -3.23 -6.43 -26.32
CA THR A 96 -2.80 -5.04 -26.35
C THR A 96 -3.94 -4.08 -26.04
N TYR A 97 -3.62 -2.95 -25.41
CA TYR A 97 -4.55 -1.86 -25.20
C TYR A 97 -3.90 -0.53 -25.56
N THR A 98 -4.70 0.45 -25.99
CA THR A 98 -4.19 1.75 -26.42
C THR A 98 -4.25 2.75 -25.28
N THR A 99 -3.16 3.49 -25.08
CA THR A 99 -3.07 4.63 -24.16
C THR A 99 -2.74 5.90 -24.95
N ARG A 100 -2.83 7.05 -24.30
CA ARG A 100 -2.36 8.34 -24.90
C ARG A 100 -0.86 8.32 -25.28
N TYR A 101 -0.09 7.37 -24.78
CA TYR A 101 1.35 7.19 -25.06
C TYR A 101 1.64 6.04 -26.04
N GLY A 102 0.61 5.51 -26.71
CA GLY A 102 0.71 4.38 -27.64
C GLY A 102 0.17 3.07 -27.11
N GLN A 103 0.38 2.02 -27.88
CA GLN A 103 -0.04 0.66 -27.51
C GLN A 103 0.82 0.10 -26.39
N LYS A 104 0.18 -0.64 -25.50
CA LYS A 104 0.80 -1.39 -24.39
C LYS A 104 0.33 -2.82 -24.47
N GLU A 105 1.22 -3.74 -24.09
CA GLU A 105 0.93 -5.16 -24.04
C GLU A 105 0.73 -5.61 -22.59
N VAL A 106 -0.21 -6.54 -22.40
CA VAL A 106 -0.43 -7.32 -21.17
C VAL A 106 -0.11 -8.76 -21.51
N ALA A 107 0.85 -9.34 -20.81
CA ALA A 107 1.22 -10.74 -20.96
C ALA A 107 0.12 -11.67 -20.45
N SER A 108 0.09 -12.93 -20.93
CA SER A 108 -0.76 -13.97 -20.39
C SER A 108 -0.44 -14.24 -18.93
N ALA A 109 -1.46 -14.63 -18.15
CA ALA A 109 -1.29 -14.98 -16.74
C ALA A 109 -0.51 -16.31 -16.62
N THR A 110 0.43 -16.34 -15.70
CA THR A 110 1.17 -17.53 -15.31
C THR A 110 0.64 -18.10 -13.99
N SER A 111 0.96 -19.36 -13.69
CA SER A 111 0.66 -19.96 -12.37
C SER A 111 1.31 -19.16 -11.23
N PHE A 112 2.43 -18.49 -11.48
CA PHE A 112 3.07 -17.60 -10.50
C PHE A 112 2.21 -16.36 -10.22
N ASP A 113 1.60 -15.76 -11.23
CA ASP A 113 0.71 -14.59 -11.05
C ASP A 113 -0.56 -14.98 -10.30
N ILE A 114 -1.12 -16.13 -10.60
CA ILE A 114 -2.27 -16.70 -9.87
C ILE A 114 -1.90 -16.94 -8.41
N ASN A 115 -0.80 -17.63 -8.12
CA ASN A 115 -0.37 -17.90 -6.75
C ASN A 115 -0.07 -16.60 -5.96
N LYS A 116 0.60 -15.64 -6.60
CA LYS A 116 0.84 -14.32 -6.01
C LYS A 116 -0.47 -13.61 -5.66
N THR A 117 -1.48 -13.70 -6.53
CA THR A 117 -2.79 -13.10 -6.30
C THR A 117 -3.55 -13.80 -5.18
N LEU A 118 -3.51 -15.15 -5.12
CA LEU A 118 -4.10 -15.92 -4.02
C LEU A 118 -3.52 -15.52 -2.66
N MET A 119 -2.20 -15.32 -2.56
CA MET A 119 -1.57 -14.90 -1.30
C MET A 119 -1.95 -13.46 -0.92
N ARG A 120 -2.11 -12.56 -1.90
CA ARG A 120 -2.64 -11.21 -1.66
C ARG A 120 -4.11 -11.24 -1.24
N CYS A 121 -4.92 -12.10 -1.87
CA CYS A 121 -6.31 -12.32 -1.53
C CYS A 121 -6.46 -12.77 -0.08
N LEU A 122 -5.67 -13.76 0.36
CA LEU A 122 -5.63 -14.22 1.75
C LEU A 122 -5.33 -13.09 2.73
N VAL A 123 -4.33 -12.24 2.44
CA VAL A 123 -3.98 -11.12 3.33
C VAL A 123 -5.09 -10.08 3.41
N LYS A 124 -5.76 -9.75 2.31
CA LYS A 124 -6.93 -8.85 2.32
C LYS A 124 -8.11 -9.47 3.07
N ASN A 125 -8.28 -10.79 2.98
CA ASN A 125 -9.30 -11.49 3.76
C ASN A 125 -9.02 -11.40 5.27
N LEU A 126 -7.76 -11.61 5.71
CA LEU A 126 -7.35 -11.42 7.10
C LEU A 126 -7.55 -9.97 7.58
N ALA A 127 -7.41 -8.99 6.67
CA ALA A 127 -7.68 -7.59 7.00
C ALA A 127 -9.17 -7.33 7.31
N MET A 128 -10.09 -8.09 6.73
CA MET A 128 -11.52 -8.00 7.08
C MET A 128 -11.78 -8.40 8.54
N PHE A 129 -10.96 -9.30 9.10
CA PHE A 129 -10.94 -9.61 10.53
C PHE A 129 -10.15 -8.61 11.39
N GLY A 130 -9.63 -7.52 10.79
CA GLY A 130 -8.96 -6.41 11.46
C GLY A 130 -7.45 -6.34 11.24
N LEU A 131 -6.75 -7.44 10.87
CA LEU A 131 -5.29 -7.46 10.79
C LEU A 131 -4.76 -6.51 9.71
N GLY A 132 -4.21 -5.37 10.16
CA GLY A 132 -3.63 -4.38 9.26
C GLY A 132 -4.64 -3.72 8.31
N ILE A 133 -5.93 -3.71 8.63
CA ILE A 133 -6.97 -3.14 7.77
C ILE A 133 -6.67 -1.69 7.35
N TYR A 134 -6.03 -0.92 8.21
CA TYR A 134 -5.68 0.49 7.97
C TYR A 134 -4.69 0.70 6.82
N ILE A 135 -3.91 -0.33 6.43
CA ILE A 135 -2.95 -0.19 5.30
C ILE A 135 -3.66 -0.14 3.94
N TYR A 136 -4.89 -0.62 3.87
CA TYR A 136 -5.72 -0.65 2.66
C TYR A 136 -6.64 0.58 2.55
N ALA A 137 -6.69 1.44 3.57
CA ALA A 137 -7.51 2.64 3.52
C ALA A 137 -7.08 3.54 2.36
N GLY A 138 -8.01 3.80 1.43
CA GLY A 138 -7.77 4.64 0.24
C GLY A 138 -7.27 3.90 -1.00
N GLU A 139 -7.04 2.58 -0.97
CA GLU A 139 -6.64 1.83 -2.18
C GLU A 139 -7.72 1.82 -3.27
N ASP A 140 -8.99 1.80 -2.88
CA ASP A 140 -10.14 1.73 -3.79
C ASP A 140 -10.82 3.09 -4.01
N MET A 141 -10.18 4.19 -3.59
CA MET A 141 -10.68 5.53 -3.86
C MET A 141 -10.63 5.83 -5.36
N PRO A 142 -11.72 6.32 -5.97
CA PRO A 142 -11.69 6.79 -7.35
C PRO A 142 -10.57 7.81 -7.51
N ALA A 143 -9.86 7.81 -8.64
CA ALA A 143 -8.92 8.86 -8.97
C ALA A 143 -9.71 10.17 -9.10
N THR A 144 -9.90 10.89 -8.01
CA THR A 144 -10.59 12.18 -7.99
C THR A 144 -9.70 13.23 -8.63
N THR A 145 -10.19 13.82 -9.72
CA THR A 145 -9.89 15.21 -10.03
C THR A 145 -10.14 16.03 -8.76
N THR A 146 -9.01 16.52 -8.18
CA THR A 146 -8.91 17.54 -7.16
C THR A 146 -10.23 18.18 -6.70
N GLU A 147 -10.77 17.75 -5.55
CA GLU A 147 -11.42 18.64 -4.60
C GLU A 147 -11.32 18.00 -3.19
N GLU A 148 -10.88 18.82 -2.25
CA GLU A 148 -10.52 18.48 -0.90
C GLU A 148 -11.76 18.02 -0.10
N VAL A 149 -11.71 16.79 0.44
CA VAL A 149 -12.46 16.47 1.66
C VAL A 149 -11.44 16.24 2.77
N ALA A 150 -11.39 17.19 3.68
CA ALA A 150 -10.53 17.17 4.85
C ALA A 150 -10.95 16.02 5.78
N SER A 151 -10.28 14.88 5.66
CA SER A 151 -10.10 13.96 6.76
C SER A 151 -8.80 14.33 7.46
N GLU A 152 -8.83 14.48 8.78
CA GLU A 152 -7.68 14.91 9.59
C GLU A 152 -6.43 14.12 9.21
N PRO A 153 -5.27 14.80 9.03
CA PRO A 153 -4.05 14.12 8.61
C PRO A 153 -3.58 13.19 9.73
N VAL A 154 -3.71 11.89 9.51
CA VAL A 154 -2.83 10.94 10.21
C VAL A 154 -1.42 11.44 9.93
N LYS A 155 -0.74 11.96 10.95
CA LYS A 155 0.64 12.45 10.88
C LYS A 155 1.46 11.34 10.24
N LYS A 156 1.81 11.51 8.97
CA LYS A 156 2.83 10.70 8.30
C LYS A 156 4.10 10.95 9.08
N ASP A 157 4.49 9.98 9.88
CA ASP A 157 5.85 9.93 10.39
C ASP A 157 6.75 9.65 9.19
N THR A 158 7.11 10.73 8.51
CA THR A 158 8.10 10.72 7.45
C THR A 158 9.43 10.52 8.15
N GLY A 159 9.79 9.26 8.38
CA GLY A 159 11.14 8.85 8.78
C GLY A 159 12.17 9.19 7.70
N GLY A 160 12.09 10.39 7.14
CA GLY A 160 13.08 10.94 6.25
C GLY A 160 14.32 11.29 7.06
N THR A 161 15.49 10.79 6.64
CA THR A 161 16.78 11.19 7.17
C THR A 161 16.83 12.72 7.17
N GLU A 162 17.17 13.33 8.32
CA GLU A 162 17.32 14.77 8.41
C GLU A 162 18.45 15.21 7.47
N LEU A 163 18.16 16.12 6.53
CA LEU A 163 19.13 16.63 5.59
C LEU A 163 19.78 17.89 6.15
N LYS A 164 21.11 17.84 6.36
CA LYS A 164 21.92 18.94 6.86
C LYS A 164 22.83 19.47 5.77
N VAL A 165 23.20 20.73 5.86
CA VAL A 165 24.22 21.31 4.99
C VAL A 165 25.53 20.55 5.24
N GLY A 166 26.16 20.05 4.15
CA GLY A 166 27.37 19.25 4.23
C GLY A 166 27.16 17.72 4.15
N ASP A 167 25.91 17.24 4.18
CA ASP A 167 25.62 15.82 3.91
C ASP A 167 25.99 15.43 2.47
N PRO A 168 26.37 14.17 2.19
CA PRO A 168 26.69 13.71 0.83
C PRO A 168 25.58 13.95 -0.20
N LYS A 169 24.31 14.03 0.28
CA LYS A 169 23.13 14.29 -0.57
C LYS A 169 22.84 15.78 -0.74
N TRP A 170 23.51 16.65 0.03
CA TRP A 170 23.27 18.10 -0.01
C TRP A 170 23.62 18.70 -1.37
N GLU A 171 24.74 18.29 -1.98
CA GLU A 171 25.17 18.82 -3.28
C GLU A 171 24.13 18.56 -4.39
N SER A 172 23.61 17.34 -4.45
CA SER A 172 22.57 16.97 -5.41
C SER A 172 21.29 17.78 -5.20
N MET A 173 20.92 18.03 -3.95
CA MET A 173 19.76 18.82 -3.60
C MET A 173 19.96 20.31 -3.89
N ALA A 174 21.15 20.85 -3.60
CA ALA A 174 21.49 22.24 -3.93
C ALA A 174 21.48 22.47 -5.45
N LYS A 175 21.96 21.50 -6.24
CA LYS A 175 21.85 21.51 -7.70
C LYS A 175 20.40 21.53 -8.17
N PHE A 176 19.57 20.66 -7.60
CA PHE A 176 18.11 20.63 -7.88
C PHE A 176 17.45 21.99 -7.60
N CYS A 177 17.77 22.63 -6.48
CA CYS A 177 17.25 23.96 -6.15
C CYS A 177 17.68 25.03 -7.16
N LYS A 178 18.96 25.01 -7.61
CA LYS A 178 19.47 25.92 -8.64
C LYS A 178 18.75 25.77 -9.97
N GLU A 179 18.53 24.54 -10.41
CA GLU A 179 17.88 24.21 -11.67
C GLU A 179 16.38 24.52 -11.68
N ASN A 180 15.75 24.54 -10.49
CA ASN A 180 14.31 24.72 -10.34
C ASN A 180 13.91 26.01 -9.61
N LYS A 181 14.76 27.05 -9.65
CA LYS A 181 14.50 28.35 -8.99
C LYS A 181 13.14 28.97 -9.31
N ALA A 182 12.65 28.77 -10.55
CA ALA A 182 11.38 29.28 -11.01
C ALA A 182 10.15 28.74 -10.23
N LEU A 183 10.29 27.63 -9.51
CA LEU A 183 9.21 27.08 -8.68
C LEU A 183 8.94 27.91 -7.41
N GLY A 184 9.91 28.70 -6.97
CA GLY A 184 9.85 29.46 -5.73
C GLY A 184 10.10 28.63 -4.47
N TYR A 185 10.46 29.31 -3.37
CA TYR A 185 10.92 28.71 -2.11
C TYR A 185 9.94 27.65 -1.54
N LYS A 186 8.66 28.02 -1.43
CA LYS A 186 7.65 27.16 -0.80
C LYS A 186 7.51 25.82 -1.53
N LYS A 187 7.33 25.85 -2.86
CA LYS A 187 7.18 24.63 -3.67
C LYS A 187 8.45 23.78 -3.71
N LEU A 188 9.63 24.39 -3.62
CA LEU A 188 10.88 23.66 -3.52
C LEU A 188 11.01 22.94 -2.18
N CYS A 189 10.72 23.63 -1.06
CA CYS A 189 10.71 22.99 0.26
C CYS A 189 9.71 21.84 0.32
N ASP A 190 8.48 22.01 -0.16
CA ASP A 190 7.44 20.95 -0.18
C ASP A 190 7.92 19.70 -0.93
N LYS A 191 8.59 19.89 -2.08
CA LYS A 191 9.13 18.77 -2.87
C LYS A 191 10.29 18.05 -2.17
N ILE A 192 11.11 18.78 -1.44
CA ILE A 192 12.26 18.23 -0.70
C ILE A 192 11.79 17.54 0.58
N GLU A 193 10.85 18.15 1.31
CA GLU A 193 10.26 17.62 2.54
C GLU A 193 9.42 16.35 2.29
N ALA A 194 9.00 16.11 1.06
CA ALA A 194 8.43 14.82 0.67
C ALA A 194 9.41 13.63 0.81
N LYS A 195 10.73 13.88 0.86
CA LYS A 195 11.78 12.85 0.94
C LYS A 195 12.70 12.98 2.15
N TYR A 196 12.91 14.19 2.66
CA TYR A 196 13.88 14.50 3.71
C TYR A 196 13.27 15.43 4.73
N LYS A 197 13.65 15.32 6.00
CA LYS A 197 13.42 16.40 6.98
C LYS A 197 14.47 17.48 6.76
N LEU A 198 14.07 18.72 6.47
CA LEU A 198 14.98 19.82 6.32
C LEU A 198 15.32 20.41 7.69
N SER A 199 16.62 20.48 8.02
CA SER A 199 17.09 21.27 9.17
C SER A 199 16.88 22.77 8.92
N GLU A 200 16.82 23.59 9.96
CA GLU A 200 16.67 25.05 9.81
C GLU A 200 17.82 25.65 8.99
N GLY A 201 19.07 25.17 9.21
CA GLY A 201 20.21 25.59 8.40
C GLY A 201 20.06 25.24 6.91
N ALA A 202 19.48 24.08 6.59
CA ALA A 202 19.20 23.69 5.21
C ALA A 202 18.15 24.60 4.56
N LYS A 203 17.11 24.98 5.28
CA LYS A 203 16.08 25.92 4.81
C LYS A 203 16.64 27.32 4.52
N GLU A 204 17.57 27.80 5.36
CA GLU A 204 18.23 29.08 5.14
C GLU A 204 19.14 29.06 3.91
N GLU A 205 19.90 27.96 3.70
CA GLU A 205 20.74 27.82 2.51
C GLU A 205 19.91 27.71 1.22
N ILE A 206 18.77 27.01 1.25
CA ILE A 206 17.85 27.00 0.11
C ILE A 206 17.38 28.41 -0.24
N LYS A 207 17.03 29.25 0.76
CA LYS A 207 16.66 30.65 0.52
C LYS A 207 17.79 31.45 -0.15
N LYS A 208 19.06 31.20 0.20
CA LYS A 208 20.22 31.86 -0.42
C LYS A 208 20.43 31.37 -1.87
N ILE A 209 20.25 30.08 -2.13
CA ILE A 209 20.46 29.49 -3.45
C ILE A 209 19.44 30.02 -4.48
N ILE A 210 18.24 30.35 -4.06
CA ILE A 210 17.15 30.77 -4.96
C ILE A 210 17.00 32.29 -5.08
N LYS A 211 17.70 33.07 -4.26
CA LYS A 211 17.88 34.49 -4.49
C LYS A 211 18.77 34.73 -5.71
#